data_1160675a1ee0ea70ad445e2a7b5c02bd
#
_entry.id   1160675a1ee0ea70ad445e2a7b5c02bd
#
_cell.length_a   1.000
_cell.length_b   1.000
_cell.length_c   1.000
_cell.angle_alpha   90.00
_cell.angle_beta   90.00
_cell.angle_gamma   90.00
#
_symmetry.space_group_name_H-M   'P 1'
#
loop_
_entity.id
_entity.type
_entity.pdbx_description
1 polymer ?
#
loop_
_entity_poly.entity_id
_entity_poly.type
_entity_poly.pdbx_seq_one_letter_code
_entity_poly.pdbx_strand_id
1 'polypeptide(L)'
;MIGITCYGAYVPRLRLSRAAAAQANAWANPGLLAQARGERSMANWDEDSLTMAVEAARDALAGRNTDGIGALYFGSTTHPFADRQNAGLVAAALDLPESISSSDLGGAQKAGTSALNAALDRAAAGRPGEALVVAAEHRRARPGSAQELQYGDAAAAFTVGSSAVIAEFLGSHSVSVDFVDHYRATGQEFDYIWEERWLRDEAFQKWVPAAVKAALEKMEIDPEAIHHFVLAEPVAKLSALVAKRCGITETAIADSLLGVV
;
A
#
# COMPACT_ATOMS: atom_id res chain seq x y z
N MET A 1 -1.88 11.53 22.62
CA MET A 1 -1.95 10.31 21.83
C MET A 1 -2.44 10.69 20.44
N ILE A 2 -1.73 10.30 19.40
CA ILE A 2 -2.15 10.45 18.00
C ILE A 2 -2.06 9.08 17.33
N GLY A 3 -2.86 8.85 16.30
CA GLY A 3 -2.82 7.57 15.60
C GLY A 3 -4.01 7.37 14.67
N ILE A 4 -4.22 6.12 14.29
CA ILE A 4 -5.35 5.71 13.46
C ILE A 4 -6.63 5.72 14.32
N THR A 5 -7.69 6.32 13.81
CA THR A 5 -9.00 6.43 14.49
C THR A 5 -10.07 5.59 13.80
N CYS A 6 -9.89 5.28 12.51
CA CYS A 6 -10.74 4.35 11.77
C CYS A 6 -9.99 3.78 10.57
N TYR A 7 -10.50 2.70 10.00
CA TYR A 7 -9.98 2.09 8.78
C TYR A 7 -11.10 1.55 7.91
N GLY A 8 -10.81 1.36 6.63
CA GLY A 8 -11.66 0.71 5.66
C GLY A 8 -10.84 0.15 4.50
N ALA A 9 -11.44 -0.72 3.72
CA ALA A 9 -10.78 -1.37 2.59
C ALA A 9 -11.76 -1.62 1.44
N TYR A 10 -11.22 -1.71 0.25
CA TYR A 10 -11.94 -2.16 -0.92
C TYR A 10 -11.10 -3.13 -1.73
N VAL A 11 -11.66 -4.29 -2.04
CA VAL A 11 -11.07 -5.27 -2.95
C VAL A 11 -12.09 -5.52 -4.06
N PRO A 12 -11.75 -5.30 -5.33
CA PRO A 12 -12.64 -5.54 -6.47
C PRO A 12 -13.27 -6.94 -6.43
N ARG A 13 -14.47 -7.07 -6.95
CA ARG A 13 -15.22 -8.33 -6.92
C ARG A 13 -14.65 -9.40 -7.85
N LEU A 14 -14.06 -9.00 -8.96
CA LEU A 14 -13.51 -9.92 -9.94
C LEU A 14 -12.24 -10.59 -9.44
N ARG A 15 -12.06 -11.83 -9.86
CA ARG A 15 -10.86 -12.63 -9.57
C ARG A 15 -10.31 -13.20 -10.86
N LEU A 16 -9.00 -13.04 -11.04
CA LEU A 16 -8.25 -13.70 -12.10
C LEU A 16 -7.61 -14.97 -11.53
N SER A 17 -7.96 -16.12 -12.08
CA SER A 17 -7.27 -17.35 -11.75
C SER A 17 -5.83 -17.31 -12.28
N ARG A 18 -4.84 -17.40 -11.37
CA ARG A 18 -3.43 -17.44 -11.74
C ARG A 18 -3.12 -18.66 -12.62
N ALA A 19 -3.81 -19.79 -12.39
CA ALA A 19 -3.65 -20.99 -13.22
C ALA A 19 -4.13 -20.75 -14.66
N ALA A 20 -5.29 -20.11 -14.84
CA ALA A 20 -5.81 -19.79 -16.18
C ALA A 20 -4.87 -18.82 -16.93
N ALA A 21 -4.43 -17.76 -16.28
CA ALA A 21 -3.51 -16.79 -16.88
C ALA A 21 -2.15 -17.43 -17.24
N ALA A 22 -1.57 -18.24 -16.33
CA ALA A 22 -0.31 -18.93 -16.57
C ALA A 22 -0.44 -19.91 -17.73
N GLN A 23 -1.53 -20.68 -17.81
CA GLN A 23 -1.72 -21.64 -18.89
C GLN A 23 -1.92 -20.96 -20.25
N ALA A 24 -2.65 -19.85 -20.29
CA ALA A 24 -2.82 -19.08 -21.53
C ALA A 24 -1.49 -18.53 -22.08
N ASN A 25 -0.53 -18.24 -21.21
CA ASN A 25 0.78 -17.66 -21.56
C ASN A 25 1.93 -18.67 -21.52
N ALA A 26 1.69 -19.96 -21.18
CA ALA A 26 2.75 -20.97 -21.01
C ALA A 26 3.56 -21.24 -22.29
N TRP A 27 2.99 -21.02 -23.45
CA TRP A 27 3.67 -21.16 -24.74
C TRP A 27 4.80 -20.13 -24.90
N ALA A 28 4.67 -18.93 -24.32
CA ALA A 28 5.67 -17.87 -24.36
C ALA A 28 6.59 -17.89 -23.12
N ASN A 29 6.03 -18.21 -21.95
CA ASN A 29 6.74 -18.25 -20.68
C ASN A 29 6.28 -19.45 -19.81
N PRO A 30 6.88 -20.64 -20.02
CA PRO A 30 6.52 -21.84 -19.24
C PRO A 30 6.76 -21.70 -17.74
N GLY A 31 7.66 -20.80 -17.32
CA GLY A 31 7.99 -20.53 -15.90
C GLY A 31 6.81 -20.02 -15.08
N LEU A 32 5.80 -19.44 -15.72
CA LEU A 32 4.58 -18.99 -15.04
C LEU A 32 3.81 -20.11 -14.35
N LEU A 33 3.89 -21.34 -14.85
CA LEU A 33 3.20 -22.49 -14.26
C LEU A 33 3.65 -22.77 -12.81
N ALA A 34 4.87 -22.40 -12.45
CA ALA A 34 5.36 -22.54 -11.08
C ALA A 34 4.69 -21.57 -10.08
N GLN A 35 4.11 -20.46 -10.58
CA GLN A 35 3.42 -19.42 -9.80
C GLN A 35 1.90 -19.49 -9.91
N ALA A 36 1.36 -20.51 -10.58
CA ALA A 36 -0.03 -20.67 -10.98
C ALA A 36 -0.96 -21.11 -9.83
N ARG A 37 -0.82 -20.57 -8.62
CA ARG A 37 -1.64 -20.93 -7.46
C ARG A 37 -2.51 -19.77 -7.00
N GLY A 38 -3.78 -20.09 -6.67
CA GLY A 38 -4.74 -19.11 -6.15
C GLY A 38 -5.25 -18.15 -7.22
N GLU A 39 -5.77 -17.05 -6.73
CA GLU A 39 -6.40 -16.02 -7.55
C GLU A 39 -5.81 -14.66 -7.13
N ARG A 40 -5.99 -13.65 -7.97
CA ARG A 40 -5.77 -12.25 -7.59
C ARG A 40 -7.01 -11.42 -7.87
N SER A 41 -7.18 -10.35 -7.12
CA SER A 41 -8.20 -9.34 -7.39
C SER A 41 -7.94 -8.67 -8.74
N MET A 42 -9.01 -8.30 -9.40
CA MET A 42 -8.97 -7.62 -10.69
C MET A 42 -10.05 -6.56 -10.74
N ALA A 43 -9.65 -5.32 -10.96
CA ALA A 43 -10.56 -4.21 -11.18
C ALA A 43 -11.46 -4.51 -12.39
N ASN A 44 -12.73 -4.11 -12.30
CA ASN A 44 -13.64 -4.14 -13.43
C ASN A 44 -13.24 -3.04 -14.44
N TRP A 45 -13.81 -3.07 -15.64
CA TRP A 45 -13.50 -2.11 -16.69
C TRP A 45 -13.84 -0.65 -16.36
N ASP A 46 -14.72 -0.43 -15.37
CA ASP A 46 -15.16 0.87 -14.86
C ASP A 46 -14.52 1.23 -13.50
N GLU A 47 -13.59 0.41 -13.02
CA GLU A 47 -12.84 0.64 -11.78
C GLU A 47 -11.39 1.08 -12.08
N ASP A 48 -10.89 1.99 -11.28
CA ASP A 48 -9.50 2.45 -11.26
C ASP A 48 -9.05 2.75 -9.81
N SER A 49 -7.81 3.20 -9.64
CA SER A 49 -7.30 3.52 -8.30
C SER A 49 -8.10 4.61 -7.59
N LEU A 50 -8.70 5.55 -8.33
CA LEU A 50 -9.51 6.62 -7.74
C LEU A 50 -10.86 6.11 -7.26
N THR A 51 -11.57 5.35 -8.09
CA THR A 51 -12.87 4.78 -7.74
C THR A 51 -12.76 3.78 -6.59
N MET A 52 -11.72 2.94 -6.58
CA MET A 52 -11.43 2.05 -5.48
C MET A 52 -11.08 2.81 -4.19
N ALA A 53 -10.33 3.93 -4.27
CA ALA A 53 -10.03 4.78 -3.13
C ALA A 53 -11.30 5.38 -2.50
N VAL A 54 -12.27 5.80 -3.33
CA VAL A 54 -13.59 6.29 -2.86
C VAL A 54 -14.33 5.21 -2.08
N GLU A 55 -14.36 3.97 -2.59
CA GLU A 55 -15.06 2.88 -1.90
C GLU A 55 -14.39 2.48 -0.58
N ALA A 56 -13.05 2.41 -0.54
CA ALA A 56 -12.32 2.17 0.72
C ALA A 56 -12.57 3.29 1.75
N ALA A 57 -12.63 4.55 1.29
CA ALA A 57 -12.94 5.68 2.16
C ALA A 57 -14.38 5.64 2.66
N ARG A 58 -15.36 5.25 1.82
CA ARG A 58 -16.75 5.04 2.25
C ARG A 58 -16.87 3.98 3.32
N ASP A 59 -16.13 2.89 3.19
CA ASP A 59 -16.07 1.85 4.23
C ASP A 59 -15.49 2.41 5.54
N ALA A 60 -14.36 3.14 5.49
CA ALA A 60 -13.75 3.76 6.65
C ALA A 60 -14.66 4.79 7.33
N LEU A 61 -15.46 5.53 6.57
CA LEU A 61 -16.32 6.62 7.06
C LEU A 61 -17.74 6.18 7.35
N ALA A 62 -18.06 4.89 7.19
CA ALA A 62 -19.42 4.39 7.38
C ALA A 62 -19.99 4.74 8.76
N GLY A 63 -21.11 5.46 8.77
CA GLY A 63 -21.79 5.88 10.01
C GLY A 63 -21.08 7.01 10.78
N ARG A 64 -20.05 7.64 10.21
CA ARG A 64 -19.31 8.75 10.83
C ARG A 64 -19.74 10.10 10.25
N ASN A 65 -19.64 11.14 11.07
CA ASN A 65 -19.74 12.50 10.58
C ASN A 65 -18.43 12.92 9.90
N THR A 66 -18.50 13.40 8.67
CA THR A 66 -17.36 13.82 7.85
C THR A 66 -16.96 15.28 8.04
N ASP A 67 -17.76 16.11 8.73
CA ASP A 67 -17.46 17.54 8.99
C ASP A 67 -16.14 17.74 9.74
N GLY A 68 -15.72 16.73 10.50
CA GLY A 68 -14.45 16.73 11.25
C GLY A 68 -13.21 16.43 10.41
N ILE A 69 -13.34 16.08 9.13
CA ILE A 69 -12.20 15.82 8.23
C ILE A 69 -11.58 17.17 7.83
N GLY A 70 -10.31 17.35 8.16
CA GLY A 70 -9.55 18.57 7.84
C GLY A 70 -8.51 18.41 6.73
N ALA A 71 -8.23 17.17 6.30
CA ALA A 71 -7.32 16.87 5.20
C ALA A 71 -7.62 15.54 4.53
N LEU A 72 -7.22 15.40 3.25
CA LEU A 72 -7.22 14.15 2.52
C LEU A 72 -5.87 13.98 1.79
N TYR A 73 -5.23 12.83 2.00
CA TYR A 73 -4.00 12.42 1.33
C TYR A 73 -4.24 11.16 0.53
N PHE A 74 -3.98 11.21 -0.78
CA PHE A 74 -4.16 10.06 -1.67
C PHE A 74 -2.81 9.55 -2.18
N GLY A 75 -2.41 8.35 -1.72
CA GLY A 75 -1.19 7.67 -2.12
C GLY A 75 -1.44 6.65 -3.23
N SER A 76 -0.82 6.83 -4.40
CA SER A 76 -0.89 5.87 -5.51
C SER A 76 0.27 6.07 -6.48
N THR A 77 0.66 5.01 -7.18
CA THR A 77 1.53 5.09 -8.37
C THR A 77 0.72 5.01 -9.68
N THR A 78 -0.60 4.86 -9.57
CA THR A 78 -1.53 4.68 -10.68
C THR A 78 -2.68 5.68 -10.66
N HIS A 79 -2.41 6.92 -10.21
CA HIS A 79 -3.40 8.00 -10.32
C HIS A 79 -3.89 8.14 -11.75
N PRO A 80 -5.21 8.18 -12.01
CA PRO A 80 -5.73 8.28 -13.37
C PRO A 80 -5.43 9.63 -14.02
N PHE A 81 -5.24 10.70 -13.26
CA PHE A 81 -4.93 12.02 -13.78
C PHE A 81 -3.51 12.44 -13.40
N ALA A 82 -2.71 12.79 -14.42
CA ALA A 82 -1.35 13.30 -14.24
C ALA A 82 -1.33 14.80 -13.87
N ASP A 83 -2.31 15.58 -14.36
CA ASP A 83 -2.46 17.02 -14.13
C ASP A 83 -3.92 17.39 -13.81
N ARG A 84 -4.45 16.78 -12.80
CA ARG A 84 -5.69 17.09 -12.09
C ARG A 84 -5.58 16.42 -10.73
N GLN A 85 -5.85 17.14 -9.66
CA GLN A 85 -5.73 16.58 -8.33
C GLN A 85 -6.73 15.44 -8.10
N ASN A 86 -6.22 14.22 -7.91
CA ASN A 86 -7.03 13.02 -7.69
C ASN A 86 -7.65 13.03 -6.29
N ALA A 87 -6.91 13.46 -5.28
CA ALA A 87 -7.42 13.61 -3.92
C ALA A 87 -8.62 14.55 -3.84
N GLY A 88 -8.64 15.63 -4.61
CA GLY A 88 -9.79 16.54 -4.70
C GLY A 88 -11.03 15.86 -5.29
N LEU A 89 -10.86 14.93 -6.24
CA LEU A 89 -11.97 14.14 -6.79
C LEU A 89 -12.52 13.15 -5.77
N VAL A 90 -11.66 12.51 -4.99
CA VAL A 90 -12.08 11.63 -3.89
C VAL A 90 -12.86 12.44 -2.84
N ALA A 91 -12.36 13.63 -2.48
CA ALA A 91 -13.05 14.52 -1.54
C ALA A 91 -14.46 14.91 -2.03
N ALA A 92 -14.59 15.29 -3.30
CA ALA A 92 -15.87 15.64 -3.90
C ALA A 92 -16.83 14.42 -3.97
N ALA A 93 -16.33 13.23 -4.29
CA ALA A 93 -17.13 12.01 -4.34
C ALA A 93 -17.64 11.54 -2.97
N LEU A 94 -16.97 11.98 -1.90
CA LEU A 94 -17.32 11.70 -0.50
C LEU A 94 -18.11 12.85 0.15
N ASP A 95 -18.40 13.90 -0.60
CA ASP A 95 -19.08 15.11 -0.10
C ASP A 95 -18.38 15.69 1.15
N LEU A 96 -17.05 15.74 1.11
CA LEU A 96 -16.25 16.33 2.18
C LEU A 96 -16.26 17.86 2.09
N PRO A 97 -16.03 18.58 3.22
CA PRO A 97 -16.02 20.04 3.23
C PRO A 97 -15.01 20.63 2.23
N GLU A 98 -15.39 21.66 1.49
CA GLU A 98 -14.50 22.35 0.53
C GLU A 98 -13.27 22.99 1.18
N SER A 99 -13.31 23.21 2.49
CA SER A 99 -12.22 23.85 3.26
C SER A 99 -11.08 22.89 3.63
N ILE A 100 -11.16 21.61 3.24
CA ILE A 100 -10.09 20.64 3.56
C ILE A 100 -8.83 20.88 2.71
N SER A 101 -7.70 20.48 3.27
CA SER A 101 -6.44 20.37 2.53
C SER A 101 -6.39 19.02 1.80
N SER A 102 -6.09 18.99 0.51
CA SER A 102 -5.95 17.74 -0.23
C SER A 102 -4.63 17.65 -1.00
N SER A 103 -4.05 16.44 -1.10
CA SER A 103 -2.79 16.22 -1.80
C SER A 103 -2.69 14.81 -2.36
N ASP A 104 -2.15 14.69 -3.57
CA ASP A 104 -1.73 13.43 -4.18
C ASP A 104 -0.27 13.14 -3.80
N LEU A 105 0.01 11.90 -3.40
CA LEU A 105 1.35 11.40 -3.15
C LEU A 105 1.65 10.24 -4.11
N GLY A 106 2.75 10.32 -4.82
CA GLY A 106 3.12 9.33 -5.84
C GLY A 106 4.63 9.15 -5.93
N GLY A 107 5.08 8.61 -7.07
CA GLY A 107 6.50 8.50 -7.40
C GLY A 107 7.24 7.32 -6.76
N ALA A 108 6.60 6.56 -5.87
CA ALA A 108 7.18 5.35 -5.27
C ALA A 108 6.08 4.42 -4.76
N GLN A 109 6.34 3.12 -4.69
CA GLN A 109 5.39 2.14 -4.13
C GLN A 109 5.07 2.40 -2.65
N LYS A 110 5.88 3.14 -1.93
CA LYS A 110 5.60 3.60 -0.57
C LYS A 110 4.65 4.81 -0.48
N ALA A 111 3.99 5.21 -1.57
CA ALA A 111 3.10 6.38 -1.61
C ALA A 111 2.04 6.34 -0.51
N GLY A 112 1.40 5.18 -0.26
CA GLY A 112 0.42 5.01 0.81
C GLY A 112 1.00 5.22 2.20
N THR A 113 2.18 4.66 2.52
CA THR A 113 2.85 4.90 3.80
C THR A 113 3.38 6.32 3.94
N SER A 114 3.75 6.97 2.83
CA SER A 114 4.12 8.40 2.83
C SER A 114 2.91 9.27 3.14
N ALA A 115 1.73 8.94 2.58
CA ALA A 115 0.47 9.60 2.89
C ALA A 115 0.09 9.45 4.37
N LEU A 116 0.26 8.24 4.93
CA LEU A 116 0.02 7.98 6.35
C LEU A 116 0.97 8.79 7.24
N ASN A 117 2.26 8.84 6.93
CA ASN A 117 3.21 9.66 7.67
C ASN A 117 2.85 11.16 7.62
N ALA A 118 2.48 11.68 6.45
CA ALA A 118 2.03 13.08 6.33
C ALA A 118 0.79 13.38 7.20
N ALA A 119 -0.15 12.44 7.30
CA ALA A 119 -1.31 12.57 8.17
C ALA A 119 -0.92 12.54 9.66
N LEU A 120 -0.01 11.66 10.05
CA LEU A 120 0.50 11.57 11.42
C LEU A 120 1.29 12.83 11.81
N ASP A 121 2.13 13.35 10.91
CA ASP A 121 2.85 14.61 11.12
C ASP A 121 1.89 15.80 11.26
N ARG A 122 0.81 15.83 10.44
CA ARG A 122 -0.25 16.83 10.56
C ARG A 122 -0.92 16.77 11.93
N ALA A 123 -1.26 15.58 12.40
CA ALA A 123 -1.87 15.38 13.72
C ALA A 123 -0.92 15.76 14.85
N ALA A 124 0.38 15.42 14.75
CA ALA A 124 1.41 15.79 15.69
C ALA A 124 1.64 17.33 15.75
N ALA A 125 1.47 18.02 14.63
CA ALA A 125 1.53 19.47 14.55
C ALA A 125 0.26 20.17 15.11
N GLY A 126 -0.71 19.42 15.63
CA GLY A 126 -1.94 19.97 16.21
C GLY A 126 -2.86 20.66 15.20
N ARG A 127 -2.78 20.32 13.92
CA ARG A 127 -3.67 20.89 12.89
C ARG A 127 -5.10 20.41 13.12
N PRO A 128 -6.11 21.28 12.97
CA PRO A 128 -7.50 20.93 13.25
C PRO A 128 -8.04 19.88 12.27
N GLY A 129 -8.96 19.05 12.77
CA GLY A 129 -9.64 18.00 12.04
C GLY A 129 -8.76 16.75 11.80
N GLU A 130 -9.44 15.62 11.62
CA GLU A 130 -8.78 14.36 11.24
C GLU A 130 -8.26 14.43 9.80
N ALA A 131 -7.24 13.67 9.50
CA ALA A 131 -6.79 13.45 8.13
C ALA A 131 -7.31 12.11 7.61
N LEU A 132 -7.99 12.12 6.48
CA LEU A 132 -8.31 10.92 5.72
C LEU A 132 -7.13 10.57 4.80
N VAL A 133 -6.62 9.37 4.95
CA VAL A 133 -5.57 8.79 4.10
C VAL A 133 -6.21 7.72 3.25
N VAL A 134 -6.03 7.77 1.95
CA VAL A 134 -6.42 6.69 1.04
C VAL A 134 -5.22 6.21 0.25
N ALA A 135 -5.13 4.92 0.03
CA ALA A 135 -4.11 4.30 -0.80
C ALA A 135 -4.78 3.29 -1.72
N ALA A 136 -4.51 3.36 -3.02
CA ALA A 136 -5.09 2.45 -4.00
C ALA A 136 -4.14 2.22 -5.16
N GLU A 137 -4.12 0.99 -5.67
CA GLU A 137 -3.30 0.63 -6.83
C GLU A 137 -4.10 -0.19 -7.84
N HIS A 138 -3.93 0.18 -9.11
CA HIS A 138 -4.40 -0.55 -10.28
C HIS A 138 -3.26 -0.64 -11.30
N ARG A 139 -2.29 -1.52 -11.03
CA ARG A 139 -1.07 -1.62 -11.83
C ARG A 139 -1.28 -2.55 -13.01
N ARG A 140 -0.88 -2.08 -14.20
CA ARG A 140 -0.90 -2.91 -15.39
C ARG A 140 0.36 -3.75 -15.51
N ALA A 141 0.18 -5.02 -15.79
CA ALA A 141 1.26 -5.96 -16.05
C ALA A 141 1.33 -6.31 -17.53
N ARG A 142 2.54 -6.50 -18.04
CA ARG A 142 2.73 -7.00 -19.40
C ARG A 142 2.20 -8.43 -19.49
N PRO A 143 1.36 -8.77 -20.48
CA PRO A 143 0.90 -10.13 -20.69
C PRO A 143 2.05 -11.13 -20.76
N GLY A 144 1.91 -12.27 -20.09
CA GLY A 144 2.96 -13.30 -20.01
C GLY A 144 4.13 -12.98 -19.08
N SER A 145 4.05 -11.90 -18.29
CA SER A 145 5.03 -11.59 -17.25
C SER A 145 4.64 -12.22 -15.90
N ALA A 146 5.59 -12.36 -14.97
CA ALA A 146 5.31 -12.78 -13.60
C ALA A 146 4.37 -11.79 -12.89
N GLN A 147 4.49 -10.51 -13.20
CA GLN A 147 3.67 -9.43 -12.64
C GLN A 147 2.19 -9.57 -12.97
N GLU A 148 1.83 -10.18 -14.11
CA GLU A 148 0.44 -10.48 -14.45
C GLU A 148 -0.23 -11.42 -13.43
N LEU A 149 0.56 -12.28 -12.78
CA LEU A 149 0.08 -13.16 -11.72
C LEU A 149 0.18 -12.52 -10.32
N GLN A 150 1.00 -11.49 -10.15
CA GLN A 150 1.33 -10.91 -8.85
C GLN A 150 0.54 -9.62 -8.54
N TYR A 151 0.31 -8.76 -9.54
CA TYR A 151 -0.36 -7.48 -9.33
C TYR A 151 -1.85 -7.67 -9.11
N GLY A 152 -2.30 -7.51 -7.87
CA GLY A 152 -3.70 -7.43 -7.52
C GLY A 152 -4.13 -5.97 -7.35
N ASP A 153 -5.43 -5.71 -7.48
CA ASP A 153 -6.02 -4.40 -7.37
C ASP A 153 -6.73 -4.28 -6.02
N ALA A 154 -6.46 -3.22 -5.28
CA ALA A 154 -7.10 -2.96 -3.99
C ALA A 154 -6.95 -1.50 -3.55
N ALA A 155 -7.74 -1.11 -2.56
CA ALA A 155 -7.63 0.15 -1.86
C ALA A 155 -7.79 -0.03 -0.35
N ALA A 156 -7.16 0.86 0.40
CA ALA A 156 -7.33 0.98 1.85
C ALA A 156 -7.47 2.45 2.24
N ALA A 157 -8.20 2.70 3.33
CA ALA A 157 -8.36 4.03 3.88
C ALA A 157 -8.16 4.02 5.40
N PHE A 158 -7.62 5.11 5.93
CA PHE A 158 -7.47 5.36 7.36
C PHE A 158 -7.88 6.78 7.69
N THR A 159 -8.51 6.99 8.85
CA THR A 159 -8.55 8.31 9.46
C THR A 159 -7.48 8.41 10.54
N VAL A 160 -6.82 9.56 10.61
CA VAL A 160 -5.73 9.84 11.56
C VAL A 160 -6.09 11.07 12.37
N GLY A 161 -6.00 10.95 13.68
CA GLY A 161 -6.36 12.01 14.61
C GLY A 161 -5.86 11.78 16.02
N SER A 162 -6.44 12.48 16.99
CA SER A 162 -6.09 12.41 18.41
C SER A 162 -7.25 12.00 19.33
N SER A 163 -8.43 11.77 18.76
CA SER A 163 -9.63 11.37 19.48
C SER A 163 -10.07 9.97 19.04
N ALA A 164 -10.49 9.12 19.99
CA ALA A 164 -10.90 7.74 19.73
C ALA A 164 -9.84 6.91 18.93
N VAL A 165 -8.57 7.08 19.27
CA VAL A 165 -7.46 6.37 18.63
C VAL A 165 -7.56 4.88 18.92
N ILE A 166 -7.62 4.07 17.86
CA ILE A 166 -7.66 2.59 17.92
C ILE A 166 -6.28 1.96 17.77
N ALA A 167 -5.33 2.69 17.14
CA ALA A 167 -3.93 2.30 17.04
C ALA A 167 -3.05 3.54 17.21
N GLU A 168 -2.31 3.57 18.30
CA GLU A 168 -1.41 4.68 18.63
C GLU A 168 -0.16 4.65 17.75
N PHE A 169 0.25 5.82 17.27
CA PHE A 169 1.51 6.00 16.57
C PHE A 169 2.66 6.19 17.57
N LEU A 170 3.56 5.25 17.63
CA LEU A 170 4.72 5.28 18.52
C LEU A 170 5.94 5.95 17.85
N GLY A 171 6.04 5.86 16.53
CA GLY A 171 7.16 6.47 15.81
C GLY A 171 7.32 5.91 14.41
N SER A 172 8.27 6.49 13.68
CA SER A 172 8.67 6.02 12.35
C SER A 172 10.17 6.19 12.13
N HIS A 173 10.70 5.38 11.21
CA HIS A 173 12.03 5.53 10.67
C HIS A 173 11.98 5.36 9.16
N SER A 174 12.62 6.26 8.43
CA SER A 174 12.67 6.22 6.97
C SER A 174 14.10 6.21 6.48
N VAL A 175 14.35 5.42 5.44
CA VAL A 175 15.62 5.39 4.71
C VAL A 175 15.33 5.78 3.26
N SER A 176 16.13 6.69 2.71
CA SER A 176 16.06 7.08 1.30
C SER A 176 17.30 6.58 0.60
N VAL A 177 17.11 5.66 -0.32
CA VAL A 177 18.17 5.04 -1.13
C VAL A 177 17.74 5.08 -2.58
N ASP A 178 18.63 5.49 -3.46
CA ASP A 178 18.43 5.34 -4.91
C ASP A 178 18.64 3.87 -5.28
N PHE A 179 17.58 3.09 -5.10
CA PHE A 179 17.58 1.65 -5.37
C PHE A 179 16.53 1.34 -6.44
N VAL A 180 17.02 0.85 -7.58
CA VAL A 180 16.15 0.51 -8.72
C VAL A 180 15.80 -0.98 -8.65
N ASP A 181 14.60 -1.29 -8.19
CA ASP A 181 13.97 -2.61 -8.31
C ASP A 181 13.04 -2.67 -9.52
N HIS A 182 12.34 -1.59 -9.75
CA HIS A 182 11.48 -1.34 -10.90
C HIS A 182 11.38 0.17 -11.16
N TYR A 183 10.94 0.51 -12.35
CA TYR A 183 10.51 1.88 -12.65
C TYR A 183 9.49 1.89 -13.79
N ARG A 184 8.72 2.96 -13.85
CA ARG A 184 7.84 3.26 -14.98
C ARG A 184 8.03 4.72 -15.36
N ALA A 185 8.57 4.96 -16.54
CA ALA A 185 8.75 6.31 -17.04
C ALA A 185 7.38 6.91 -17.43
N THR A 186 7.31 8.24 -17.47
CA THR A 186 6.11 8.96 -17.92
C THR A 186 5.69 8.49 -19.31
N GLY A 187 4.41 8.19 -19.48
CA GLY A 187 3.84 7.71 -20.75
C GLY A 187 4.07 6.22 -21.02
N GLN A 188 4.72 5.50 -20.14
CA GLN A 188 4.83 4.04 -20.24
C GLN A 188 3.65 3.36 -19.54
N GLU A 189 3.13 2.30 -20.16
CA GLU A 189 1.99 1.55 -19.63
C GLU A 189 2.43 0.50 -18.59
N PHE A 190 3.59 -0.13 -18.81
CA PHE A 190 4.09 -1.23 -17.99
C PHE A 190 5.36 -0.86 -17.26
N ASP A 191 5.53 -1.47 -16.09
CA ASP A 191 6.77 -1.33 -15.35
C ASP A 191 7.92 -2.03 -16.05
N TYR A 192 9.11 -1.44 -15.98
CA TYR A 192 10.37 -2.13 -16.17
C TYR A 192 10.77 -2.75 -14.83
N ILE A 193 11.01 -4.03 -14.79
CA ILE A 193 11.37 -4.78 -13.60
C ILE A 193 12.83 -5.20 -13.70
N TRP A 194 13.59 -4.99 -12.63
CA TRP A 194 14.95 -5.48 -12.49
C TRP A 194 14.95 -6.93 -12.00
N GLU A 195 16.11 -7.51 -11.80
CA GLU A 195 16.24 -8.90 -11.35
C GLU A 195 15.70 -9.10 -9.92
N GLU A 196 14.84 -10.09 -9.73
CA GLU A 196 14.30 -10.49 -8.41
C GLU A 196 15.41 -10.79 -7.40
N ARG A 197 16.52 -11.39 -7.86
CA ARG A 197 17.67 -11.66 -7.01
C ARG A 197 18.30 -10.39 -6.45
N TRP A 198 18.39 -9.33 -7.24
CA TRP A 198 18.91 -8.04 -6.81
C TRP A 198 18.02 -7.42 -5.73
N LEU A 199 16.70 -7.46 -5.94
CA LEU A 199 15.72 -6.99 -4.97
C LEU A 199 15.87 -7.74 -3.63
N ARG A 200 15.95 -9.07 -3.66
CA ARG A 200 16.12 -9.89 -2.46
C ARG A 200 17.45 -9.60 -1.75
N ASP A 201 18.56 -9.58 -2.47
CA ASP A 201 19.90 -9.56 -1.87
C ASP A 201 20.29 -8.16 -1.40
N GLU A 202 19.87 -7.10 -2.07
CA GLU A 202 20.19 -5.74 -1.68
C GLU A 202 19.08 -5.11 -0.82
N ALA A 203 17.82 -5.13 -1.23
CA ALA A 203 16.77 -4.49 -0.46
C ALA A 203 16.37 -5.31 0.78
N PHE A 204 15.88 -6.53 0.58
CA PHE A 204 15.29 -7.32 1.68
C PHE A 204 16.30 -8.01 2.58
N GLN A 205 17.54 -8.11 2.18
CA GLN A 205 18.59 -8.60 3.07
C GLN A 205 19.38 -7.50 3.78
N LYS A 206 19.37 -6.26 3.27
CA LYS A 206 20.19 -5.16 3.82
C LYS A 206 19.33 -3.97 4.26
N TRP A 207 18.70 -3.28 3.30
CA TRP A 207 18.04 -1.99 3.56
C TRP A 207 16.80 -2.11 4.44
N VAL A 208 15.91 -3.07 4.14
CA VAL A 208 14.67 -3.25 4.90
C VAL A 208 14.96 -3.69 6.34
N PRO A 209 15.81 -4.71 6.61
CA PRO A 209 16.18 -5.06 7.98
C PRO A 209 16.87 -3.93 8.75
N ALA A 210 17.71 -3.13 8.08
CA ALA A 210 18.36 -1.98 8.71
C ALA A 210 17.33 -0.93 9.14
N ALA A 211 16.36 -0.63 8.28
CA ALA A 211 15.29 0.31 8.60
C ALA A 211 14.41 -0.18 9.75
N VAL A 212 14.04 -1.47 9.76
CA VAL A 212 13.24 -2.07 10.85
C VAL A 212 13.99 -2.01 12.17
N LYS A 213 15.26 -2.42 12.22
CA LYS A 213 16.08 -2.38 13.43
C LYS A 213 16.23 -0.96 13.97
N ALA A 214 16.53 0.01 13.09
CA ALA A 214 16.64 1.41 13.48
C ALA A 214 15.32 1.99 14.01
N ALA A 215 14.17 1.54 13.46
CA ALA A 215 12.86 1.92 13.97
C ALA A 215 12.63 1.35 15.38
N LEU A 216 12.88 0.05 15.61
CA LEU A 216 12.72 -0.61 16.90
C LEU A 216 13.64 0.00 17.96
N GLU A 217 14.91 0.24 17.61
CA GLU A 217 15.90 0.88 18.50
C GLU A 217 15.46 2.31 18.87
N LYS A 218 15.04 3.10 17.91
CA LYS A 218 14.57 4.48 18.15
C LYS A 218 13.36 4.54 19.07
N MET A 219 12.49 3.54 19.02
CA MET A 219 11.27 3.45 19.82
C MET A 219 11.46 2.62 21.10
N GLU A 220 12.67 2.11 21.34
CA GLU A 220 12.99 1.23 22.49
C GLU A 220 12.05 0.00 22.58
N ILE A 221 11.70 -0.58 21.41
CA ILE A 221 10.81 -1.74 21.33
C ILE A 221 11.63 -3.01 21.12
N ASP A 222 11.41 -4.01 21.98
CA ASP A 222 11.97 -5.34 21.81
C ASP A 222 11.36 -6.02 20.58
N PRO A 223 12.16 -6.57 19.64
CA PRO A 223 11.63 -7.32 18.50
C PRO A 223 10.66 -8.45 18.87
N GLU A 224 10.85 -9.10 20.03
CA GLU A 224 9.96 -10.16 20.52
C GLU A 224 8.59 -9.64 20.99
N ALA A 225 8.48 -8.34 21.28
CA ALA A 225 7.22 -7.68 21.64
C ALA A 225 6.34 -7.34 20.40
N ILE A 226 6.84 -7.58 19.21
CA ILE A 226 6.05 -7.35 17.98
C ILE A 226 5.04 -8.48 17.81
N HIS A 227 3.75 -8.13 17.87
CA HIS A 227 2.66 -9.08 17.68
C HIS A 227 2.16 -9.15 16.24
N HIS A 228 2.31 -8.07 15.47
CA HIS A 228 1.91 -8.00 14.07
C HIS A 228 3.01 -7.32 13.24
N PHE A 229 3.64 -8.08 12.38
CA PHE A 229 4.63 -7.60 11.42
C PHE A 229 4.03 -7.63 10.01
N VAL A 230 3.73 -6.44 9.48
CA VAL A 230 3.16 -6.26 8.14
C VAL A 230 4.25 -5.72 7.22
N LEU A 231 4.57 -6.46 6.19
CA LEU A 231 5.55 -6.07 5.18
C LEU A 231 4.98 -6.30 3.79
N ALA A 232 5.03 -5.27 2.94
CA ALA A 232 4.74 -5.46 1.53
C ALA A 232 5.82 -6.34 0.91
N GLU A 233 5.42 -7.49 0.36
CA GLU A 233 6.37 -8.41 -0.25
C GLU A 233 6.02 -8.67 -1.72
N PRO A 234 6.81 -8.13 -2.64
CA PRO A 234 6.61 -8.36 -4.08
C PRO A 234 6.95 -9.81 -4.48
N VAL A 235 7.64 -10.54 -3.63
CA VAL A 235 8.03 -11.94 -3.82
C VAL A 235 7.78 -12.70 -2.51
N ALA A 236 7.22 -13.89 -2.60
CA ALA A 236 6.89 -14.71 -1.44
C ALA A 236 8.11 -14.98 -0.51
N LYS A 237 7.86 -15.05 0.79
CA LYS A 237 8.82 -15.35 1.88
C LYS A 237 9.80 -14.23 2.24
N LEU A 238 9.67 -13.05 1.69
CA LEU A 238 10.52 -11.91 2.07
C LEU A 238 10.19 -11.42 3.49
N SER A 239 8.94 -11.46 3.90
CA SER A 239 8.51 -11.13 5.28
C SER A 239 9.18 -12.04 6.31
N ALA A 240 9.23 -13.34 6.05
CA ALA A 240 9.92 -14.31 6.92
C ALA A 240 11.43 -14.07 6.98
N LEU A 241 12.05 -13.74 5.85
CA LEU A 241 13.46 -13.39 5.79
C LEU A 241 13.79 -12.16 6.65
N VAL A 242 12.99 -11.09 6.52
CA VAL A 242 13.20 -9.84 7.27
C VAL A 242 12.91 -10.03 8.75
N ALA A 243 11.80 -10.68 9.11
CA ALA A 243 11.45 -10.98 10.50
C ALA A 243 12.57 -11.72 11.21
N LYS A 244 13.07 -12.80 10.61
CA LYS A 244 14.22 -13.57 11.14
C LYS A 244 15.47 -12.69 11.35
N ARG A 245 15.79 -11.81 10.41
CA ARG A 245 16.96 -10.91 10.52
C ARG A 245 16.80 -9.82 11.58
N CYS A 246 15.56 -9.48 11.91
CA CYS A 246 15.25 -8.47 12.91
C CYS A 246 14.96 -9.04 14.30
N GLY A 247 14.93 -10.37 14.47
CA GLY A 247 14.59 -11.00 15.73
C GLY A 247 13.07 -11.01 16.03
N ILE A 248 12.25 -10.75 15.02
CA ILE A 248 10.78 -10.78 15.13
C ILE A 248 10.32 -12.24 14.99
N THR A 249 9.39 -12.69 15.83
CA THR A 249 8.86 -14.05 15.81
C THR A 249 8.09 -14.33 14.51
N GLU A 250 8.21 -15.54 13.98
CA GLU A 250 7.51 -15.92 12.74
C GLU A 250 5.98 -15.84 12.89
N THR A 251 5.47 -16.09 14.10
CA THR A 251 4.04 -16.01 14.42
C THR A 251 3.48 -14.58 14.36
N ALA A 252 4.34 -13.57 14.39
CA ALA A 252 3.94 -12.18 14.26
C ALA A 252 3.73 -11.75 12.80
N ILE A 253 4.17 -12.55 11.83
CA ILE A 253 4.04 -12.18 10.40
C ILE A 253 2.56 -12.22 10.03
N ALA A 254 2.04 -11.06 9.59
CA ALA A 254 0.68 -10.96 9.09
C ALA A 254 0.55 -11.63 7.72
N ASP A 255 -0.65 -12.12 7.41
CA ASP A 255 -0.95 -12.64 6.09
C ASP A 255 -0.74 -11.53 5.04
N SER A 256 0.02 -11.85 4.00
CA SER A 256 0.30 -10.93 2.89
C SER A 256 -0.88 -10.76 1.93
N LEU A 257 -1.98 -11.48 2.14
CA LEU A 257 -3.16 -11.52 1.26
C LEU A 257 -2.87 -11.95 -0.19
N LEU A 258 -1.68 -12.48 -0.48
CA LEU A 258 -1.29 -12.96 -1.82
C LEU A 258 -2.23 -14.02 -2.41
N GLY A 259 -3.13 -14.58 -1.60
CA GLY A 259 -4.17 -15.51 -2.06
C GLY A 259 -5.45 -14.83 -2.55
N VAL A 260 -5.60 -13.53 -2.30
CA VAL A 260 -6.85 -12.77 -2.51
C VAL A 260 -6.63 -11.50 -3.33
N VAL A 261 -5.51 -10.84 -3.10
CA VAL A 261 -5.14 -9.56 -3.75
C VAL A 261 -3.96 -9.76 -4.65
#